data_fc69276bf5d53ec3785008bb5ac017ee
#
_entry.id   fc69276bf5d53ec3785008bb5ac017ee
#
_cell.length_a   1.000
_cell.length_b   1.000
_cell.length_c   1.000
_cell.angle_alpha   90.00
_cell.angle_beta   90.00
_cell.angle_gamma   90.00
#
_symmetry.space_group_name_H-M   'P 1'
#
loop_
_entity.id
_entity.type
_entity.pdbx_description
1 polymer ?
#
loop_
_entity_poly.entity_id
_entity_poly.type
_entity_poly.pdbx_seq_one_letter_code
_entity_poly.pdbx_strand_id
1 'polypeptide(L)'
;MTEGQWAELRQVGFAALDHAAAVQTATDLLALGPGFGDPLLATMGLADFTAPVGPDTYLEVLAPTTPDHSVARWLRRVGGASGWVLSTQVPSLDGVRERAEAHGVRVAVDTEAMGRRIVQLHPLDVGVLLELDEFVPREAWFWDELPGARAAHAARTTKADDITAVDVAVDAASDQAAPAAMAGTWAAIIGINPPSAPAITPNGATLAFGRRTIRFVPAHDGRTGIVAVDVHATDRHHVAGTSGPLCNTQIRFV
;
A
#
# COMPACT_ATOMS: atom_id res chain seq x y z
N MET A 1 12.85 25.62 10.14
CA MET A 1 11.56 25.11 10.66
C MET A 1 11.51 23.65 10.26
N THR A 2 11.55 22.74 11.22
CA THR A 2 11.30 21.33 10.91
C THR A 2 9.86 21.23 10.42
N GLU A 3 9.68 20.80 9.16
CA GLU A 3 8.35 20.38 8.71
C GLU A 3 7.81 19.37 9.73
N GLY A 4 6.55 19.55 10.16
CA GLY A 4 5.91 18.61 11.07
C GLY A 4 5.82 17.21 10.43
N GLN A 5 5.47 16.22 11.23
CA GLN A 5 5.29 14.84 10.74
C GLN A 5 4.23 14.81 9.63
N TRP A 6 4.55 14.14 8.54
CA TRP A 6 3.68 13.92 7.37
C TRP A 6 3.80 12.47 6.91
N ALA A 7 2.87 12.03 6.09
CA ALA A 7 2.92 10.72 5.43
C ALA A 7 2.50 10.85 3.97
N GLU A 8 3.20 10.16 3.07
CA GLU A 8 2.86 10.04 1.65
C GLU A 8 2.68 8.57 1.28
N LEU A 9 1.53 8.22 0.73
CA LEU A 9 1.36 6.90 0.14
C LEU A 9 2.21 6.83 -1.14
N ARG A 10 3.15 5.87 -1.17
CA ARG A 10 4.05 5.68 -2.31
C ARG A 10 3.73 4.43 -3.12
N GLN A 11 3.31 3.38 -2.45
CA GLN A 11 3.13 2.10 -3.12
C GLN A 11 1.94 1.34 -2.56
N VAL A 12 1.23 0.67 -3.44
CA VAL A 12 0.24 -0.36 -3.11
C VAL A 12 0.75 -1.68 -3.67
N GLY A 13 1.07 -2.60 -2.78
CA GLY A 13 1.57 -3.92 -3.11
C GLY A 13 0.49 -4.98 -3.02
N PHE A 14 0.52 -5.91 -3.97
CA PHE A 14 -0.34 -7.07 -4.07
C PHE A 14 0.52 -8.33 -3.99
N ALA A 15 -0.05 -9.40 -3.44
CA ALA A 15 0.62 -10.69 -3.40
C ALA A 15 -0.24 -11.77 -4.07
N ALA A 16 0.40 -12.67 -4.84
CA ALA A 16 -0.27 -13.77 -5.51
C ALA A 16 0.60 -15.03 -5.51
N LEU A 17 -0.04 -16.21 -5.58
CA LEU A 17 0.68 -17.47 -5.78
C LEU A 17 1.16 -17.63 -7.23
N ASP A 18 0.40 -17.08 -8.18
CA ASP A 18 0.77 -17.03 -9.60
C ASP A 18 1.18 -15.60 -9.95
N HIS A 19 2.50 -15.36 -9.87
CA HIS A 19 3.10 -14.04 -10.17
C HIS A 19 2.81 -13.60 -11.60
N ALA A 20 3.02 -14.48 -12.56
CA ALA A 20 2.90 -14.13 -13.98
C ALA A 20 1.45 -13.75 -14.34
N ALA A 21 0.48 -14.51 -13.86
CA ALA A 21 -0.94 -14.20 -14.09
C ALA A 21 -1.36 -12.89 -13.40
N ALA A 22 -0.87 -12.61 -12.20
CA ALA A 22 -1.17 -11.36 -11.49
C ALA A 22 -0.54 -10.14 -12.18
N VAL A 23 0.72 -10.24 -12.61
CA VAL A 23 1.39 -9.18 -13.39
C VAL A 23 0.68 -8.93 -14.72
N GLN A 24 0.27 -10.00 -15.43
CA GLN A 24 -0.48 -9.88 -16.68
C GLN A 24 -1.82 -9.17 -16.44
N THR A 25 -2.55 -9.55 -15.38
CA THR A 25 -3.81 -8.90 -15.00
C THR A 25 -3.62 -7.41 -14.70
N ALA A 26 -2.59 -7.04 -13.93
CA ALA A 26 -2.27 -5.65 -13.62
C ALA A 26 -1.92 -4.86 -14.89
N THR A 27 -1.12 -5.47 -15.77
CA THR A 27 -0.70 -4.87 -17.03
C THR A 27 -1.89 -4.64 -17.97
N ASP A 28 -2.77 -5.60 -18.12
CA ASP A 28 -3.95 -5.48 -18.98
C ASP A 28 -4.95 -4.44 -18.44
N LEU A 29 -5.17 -4.46 -17.13
CA LEU A 29 -6.13 -3.56 -16.48
C LEU A 29 -5.67 -2.10 -16.54
N LEU A 30 -4.41 -1.85 -16.20
CA LEU A 30 -3.85 -0.50 -16.08
C LEU A 30 -3.01 -0.08 -17.29
N ALA A 31 -2.78 -0.95 -18.27
CA ALA A 31 -1.83 -0.75 -19.36
C ALA A 31 -0.43 -0.37 -18.85
N LEU A 32 0.05 -1.09 -17.83
CA LEU A 32 1.37 -0.83 -17.25
C LEU A 32 2.47 -1.06 -18.28
N GLY A 33 3.47 -0.20 -18.24
CA GLY A 33 4.71 -0.39 -18.98
C GLY A 33 5.60 -1.49 -18.35
N PRO A 34 6.83 -1.61 -18.84
CA PRO A 34 7.80 -2.51 -18.23
C PRO A 34 8.03 -2.10 -16.77
N GLY A 35 7.95 -3.07 -15.87
CA GLY A 35 8.29 -2.88 -14.46
C GLY A 35 9.79 -3.09 -14.21
N PHE A 36 10.14 -2.96 -12.96
CA PHE A 36 11.46 -3.31 -12.42
C PHE A 36 11.27 -4.12 -11.15
N GLY A 37 12.31 -4.78 -10.68
CA GLY A 37 12.28 -5.57 -9.46
C GLY A 37 13.13 -4.95 -8.36
N ASP A 38 12.76 -5.21 -7.10
CA ASP A 38 13.57 -4.94 -5.94
C ASP A 38 14.58 -6.08 -5.71
N PRO A 39 15.89 -5.84 -5.87
CA PRO A 39 16.90 -6.86 -5.62
C PRO A 39 16.86 -7.43 -4.20
N LEU A 40 16.37 -6.66 -3.22
CA LEU A 40 16.26 -7.12 -1.84
C LEU A 40 15.21 -8.22 -1.70
N LEU A 41 14.05 -8.07 -2.33
CA LEU A 41 12.97 -9.06 -2.28
C LEU A 41 13.41 -10.41 -2.87
N ALA A 42 14.23 -10.40 -3.91
CA ALA A 42 14.80 -11.63 -4.47
C ALA A 42 15.66 -12.39 -3.43
N THR A 43 16.42 -11.69 -2.60
CA THR A 43 17.21 -12.32 -1.50
C THR A 43 16.32 -12.90 -0.40
N MET A 44 15.10 -12.40 -0.28
CA MET A 44 14.10 -12.86 0.68
C MET A 44 13.24 -14.01 0.14
N GLY A 45 13.47 -14.49 -1.07
CA GLY A 45 12.70 -15.57 -1.69
C GLY A 45 11.36 -15.08 -2.26
N LEU A 46 11.30 -13.84 -2.67
CA LEU A 46 10.15 -13.22 -3.32
C LEU A 46 10.52 -12.81 -4.75
N ALA A 47 9.66 -13.11 -5.70
CA ALA A 47 9.66 -12.49 -7.02
C ALA A 47 8.75 -11.25 -6.93
N ASP A 48 9.14 -10.17 -7.59
CA ASP A 48 8.36 -8.94 -7.63
C ASP A 48 8.37 -8.30 -9.01
N PHE A 49 7.38 -7.47 -9.22
CA PHE A 49 7.22 -6.58 -10.37
C PHE A 49 6.68 -5.26 -9.81
N THR A 50 7.44 -4.20 -9.96
CA THR A 50 7.05 -2.84 -9.55
C THR A 50 6.94 -1.96 -10.78
N ALA A 51 5.83 -1.23 -10.92
CA ALA A 51 5.61 -0.30 -12.01
C ALA A 51 5.00 1.01 -11.52
N PRO A 52 5.45 2.17 -12.05
CA PRO A 52 4.86 3.45 -11.73
C PRO A 52 3.46 3.58 -12.34
N VAL A 53 2.50 4.01 -11.53
CA VAL A 53 1.16 4.42 -11.94
C VAL A 53 1.13 5.93 -12.12
N GLY A 54 1.65 6.67 -11.14
CA GLY A 54 1.80 8.11 -11.17
C GLY A 54 3.27 8.56 -11.24
N PRO A 55 3.52 9.85 -11.11
CA PRO A 55 4.87 10.37 -11.04
C PRO A 55 5.63 9.92 -9.78
N ASP A 56 4.90 9.61 -8.71
CA ASP A 56 5.43 9.29 -7.39
C ASP A 56 4.62 8.20 -6.67
N THR A 57 3.81 7.44 -7.41
CA THR A 57 3.06 6.27 -6.92
C THR A 57 3.32 5.05 -7.76
N TYR A 58 3.39 3.91 -7.07
CA TYR A 58 3.76 2.63 -7.66
C TYR A 58 2.73 1.56 -7.31
N LEU A 59 2.58 0.61 -8.23
CA LEU A 59 1.92 -0.66 -7.99
C LEU A 59 2.99 -1.75 -7.99
N GLU A 60 2.91 -2.63 -7.00
CA GLU A 60 3.77 -3.80 -6.92
C GLU A 60 2.93 -5.07 -6.96
N VAL A 61 3.45 -6.10 -7.61
CA VAL A 61 2.95 -7.47 -7.52
C VAL A 61 4.11 -8.36 -7.08
N LEU A 62 3.93 -9.07 -5.98
CA LEU A 62 4.93 -10.01 -5.48
C LEU A 62 4.39 -11.42 -5.38
N ALA A 63 5.29 -12.39 -5.41
CA ALA A 63 4.97 -13.80 -5.17
C ALA A 63 6.11 -14.53 -4.47
N PRO A 64 5.79 -15.47 -3.57
CA PRO A 64 6.80 -16.34 -2.98
C PRO A 64 7.39 -17.28 -4.04
N THR A 65 8.73 -17.44 -4.04
CA THR A 65 9.43 -18.33 -4.98
C THR A 65 9.40 -19.81 -4.56
N THR A 66 9.01 -20.07 -3.31
CA THR A 66 8.89 -21.43 -2.78
C THR A 66 7.55 -21.64 -2.07
N PRO A 67 7.01 -22.88 -2.11
CA PRO A 67 5.73 -23.18 -1.48
C PRO A 67 5.76 -23.10 0.06
N ASP A 68 6.93 -23.20 0.67
CA ASP A 68 7.10 -23.19 2.13
C ASP A 68 7.32 -21.78 2.68
N HIS A 69 7.37 -20.78 1.83
CA HIS A 69 7.48 -19.39 2.25
C HIS A 69 6.29 -18.96 3.12
N SER A 70 6.51 -18.08 4.10
CA SER A 70 5.45 -17.58 4.99
C SER A 70 4.31 -16.90 4.22
N VAL A 71 4.66 -16.11 3.21
CA VAL A 71 3.70 -15.47 2.30
C VAL A 71 2.88 -16.50 1.53
N ALA A 72 3.49 -17.61 1.05
CA ALA A 72 2.75 -18.67 0.37
C ALA A 72 1.73 -19.33 1.28
N ARG A 73 2.09 -19.57 2.55
CA ARG A 73 1.15 -20.13 3.55
C ARG A 73 0.00 -19.18 3.84
N TRP A 74 0.28 -17.88 3.93
CA TRP A 74 -0.75 -16.87 4.11
C TRP A 74 -1.66 -16.77 2.89
N LEU A 75 -1.11 -16.69 1.68
CA LEU A 75 -1.88 -16.61 0.43
C LEU A 75 -2.85 -17.77 0.28
N ARG A 76 -2.43 -19.01 0.60
CA ARG A 76 -3.35 -20.17 0.57
C ARG A 76 -4.56 -20.02 1.49
N ARG A 77 -4.42 -19.31 2.61
CA ARG A 77 -5.53 -19.05 3.54
C ARG A 77 -6.49 -17.97 3.06
N VAL A 78 -6.00 -17.02 2.26
CA VAL A 78 -6.81 -15.89 1.76
C VAL A 78 -7.25 -16.06 0.31
N GLY A 79 -7.18 -17.27 -0.24
CA GLY A 79 -7.70 -17.58 -1.57
C GLY A 79 -6.69 -17.39 -2.71
N GLY A 80 -5.38 -17.40 -2.42
CA GLY A 80 -4.30 -17.43 -3.41
C GLY A 80 -3.78 -16.07 -3.84
N ALA A 81 -4.51 -14.99 -3.62
CA ALA A 81 -4.08 -13.63 -3.94
C ALA A 81 -4.79 -12.61 -3.05
N SER A 82 -4.14 -11.48 -2.75
CA SER A 82 -4.71 -10.40 -1.93
C SER A 82 -3.92 -9.11 -2.10
N GLY A 83 -4.51 -7.96 -1.72
CA GLY A 83 -3.76 -6.77 -1.36
C GLY A 83 -2.84 -7.09 -0.17
N TRP A 84 -1.61 -6.62 -0.20
CA TRP A 84 -0.55 -7.07 0.72
C TRP A 84 0.01 -5.96 1.60
N VAL A 85 0.54 -4.90 0.99
CA VAL A 85 1.30 -3.85 1.67
C VAL A 85 0.93 -2.46 1.19
N LEU A 86 0.99 -1.51 2.10
CA LEU A 86 1.02 -0.08 1.79
C LEU A 86 2.38 0.46 2.23
N SER A 87 3.21 0.90 1.27
CA SER A 87 4.48 1.56 1.58
C SER A 87 4.28 3.06 1.63
N THR A 88 4.70 3.63 2.75
CA THR A 88 4.41 5.01 3.14
C THR A 88 5.70 5.73 3.49
N GLN A 89 5.98 6.81 2.79
CA GLN A 89 7.10 7.69 3.10
C GLN A 89 6.74 8.59 4.28
N VAL A 90 7.67 8.71 5.22
CA VAL A 90 7.59 9.60 6.39
C VAL A 90 8.91 10.36 6.56
N PRO A 91 8.91 11.56 7.16
CA PRO A 91 10.15 12.33 7.38
C PRO A 91 11.02 11.76 8.50
N SER A 92 10.43 11.04 9.47
CA SER A 92 11.14 10.43 10.59
C SER A 92 10.37 9.24 11.15
N LEU A 93 11.10 8.20 11.55
CA LEU A 93 10.59 7.04 12.28
C LEU A 93 10.84 7.14 13.80
N ASP A 94 11.34 8.27 14.28
CA ASP A 94 11.58 8.47 15.70
C ASP A 94 10.29 8.34 16.52
N GLY A 95 10.36 7.51 17.58
CA GLY A 95 9.23 7.24 18.47
C GLY A 95 8.12 6.37 17.87
N VAL A 96 8.24 5.88 16.63
CA VAL A 96 7.23 5.00 16.01
C VAL A 96 7.07 3.71 16.80
N ARG A 97 8.18 3.09 17.23
CA ARG A 97 8.15 1.84 18.01
C ARG A 97 7.43 2.04 19.35
N GLU A 98 7.76 3.10 20.08
CA GLU A 98 7.17 3.42 21.39
C GLU A 98 5.67 3.70 21.24
N ARG A 99 5.28 4.43 20.16
CA ARG A 99 3.87 4.69 19.89
C ARG A 99 3.14 3.42 19.47
N ALA A 100 3.75 2.54 18.67
CA ALA A 100 3.18 1.24 18.31
C ALA A 100 2.93 0.39 19.56
N GLU A 101 3.92 0.29 20.46
CA GLU A 101 3.80 -0.45 21.72
C GLU A 101 2.68 0.14 22.60
N ALA A 102 2.60 1.47 22.75
CA ALA A 102 1.56 2.15 23.51
C ALA A 102 0.14 1.87 22.98
N HIS A 103 0.02 1.55 21.68
CA HIS A 103 -1.24 1.18 21.04
C HIS A 103 -1.44 -0.35 20.91
N GLY A 104 -0.55 -1.16 21.50
CA GLY A 104 -0.63 -2.62 21.44
C GLY A 104 -0.36 -3.19 20.04
N VAL A 105 0.31 -2.43 19.16
CA VAL A 105 0.64 -2.83 17.79
C VAL A 105 2.06 -3.38 17.74
N ARG A 106 2.20 -4.57 17.18
CA ARG A 106 3.50 -5.21 16.99
C ARG A 106 4.25 -4.59 15.80
N VAL A 107 5.53 -4.36 16.00
CA VAL A 107 6.48 -4.07 14.91
C VAL A 107 6.97 -5.40 14.36
N ALA A 108 6.66 -5.69 13.10
CA ALA A 108 7.05 -6.92 12.43
C ALA A 108 8.51 -6.85 11.92
N VAL A 109 8.91 -5.67 11.43
CA VAL A 109 10.26 -5.39 10.94
C VAL A 109 10.68 -4.00 11.43
N ASP A 110 11.92 -3.84 11.83
CA ASP A 110 12.61 -2.57 12.07
C ASP A 110 14.06 -2.77 11.61
N THR A 111 14.40 -2.18 10.46
CA THR A 111 15.67 -2.45 9.79
C THR A 111 16.12 -1.23 8.99
N GLU A 112 17.36 -1.28 8.57
CA GLU A 112 17.91 -0.36 7.56
C GLU A 112 18.18 -1.12 6.26
N ALA A 113 17.69 -0.61 5.15
CA ALA A 113 17.92 -1.17 3.84
C ALA A 113 17.99 -0.05 2.79
N MET A 114 18.91 -0.17 1.83
CA MET A 114 19.06 0.76 0.70
C MET A 114 19.13 2.22 1.15
N GLY A 115 19.88 2.47 2.24
CA GLY A 115 20.13 3.82 2.77
C GLY A 115 18.95 4.48 3.48
N ARG A 116 17.89 3.73 3.79
CA ARG A 116 16.75 4.20 4.56
C ARG A 116 16.41 3.28 5.72
N ARG A 117 15.81 3.83 6.75
CA ARG A 117 15.21 3.07 7.83
C ARG A 117 13.78 2.67 7.46
N ILE A 118 13.39 1.44 7.79
CA ILE A 118 12.10 0.82 7.47
C ILE A 118 11.51 0.25 8.74
N VAL A 119 10.25 0.58 9.00
CA VAL A 119 9.43 -0.07 10.04
C VAL A 119 8.18 -0.64 9.40
N GLN A 120 7.93 -1.94 9.62
CA GLN A 120 6.69 -2.58 9.20
C GLN A 120 5.83 -2.91 10.41
N LEU A 121 4.60 -2.44 10.43
CA LEU A 121 3.61 -2.78 11.44
C LEU A 121 2.89 -4.08 11.08
N HIS A 122 2.61 -4.89 12.11
CA HIS A 122 2.08 -6.24 11.90
C HIS A 122 0.64 -6.21 11.37
N PRO A 123 0.33 -6.90 10.24
CA PRO A 123 -0.95 -6.77 9.54
C PRO A 123 -2.17 -7.22 10.37
N LEU A 124 -2.01 -8.16 11.30
CA LEU A 124 -3.12 -8.56 12.18
C LEU A 124 -3.51 -7.48 13.19
N ASP A 125 -2.65 -6.50 13.43
CA ASP A 125 -2.91 -5.44 14.42
C ASP A 125 -3.40 -4.15 13.73
N VAL A 126 -2.99 -3.92 12.48
CA VAL A 126 -3.31 -2.69 11.74
C VAL A 126 -4.07 -2.93 10.42
N GLY A 127 -4.54 -4.15 10.18
CA GLY A 127 -5.42 -4.52 9.07
C GLY A 127 -4.71 -4.82 7.74
N VAL A 128 -3.50 -4.35 7.54
CA VAL A 128 -2.66 -4.55 6.35
C VAL A 128 -1.19 -4.46 6.77
N LEU A 129 -0.26 -5.03 6.02
CA LEU A 129 1.16 -4.73 6.25
C LEU A 129 1.39 -3.25 5.94
N LEU A 130 1.53 -2.44 7.00
CA LEU A 130 1.83 -1.01 6.85
C LEU A 130 3.34 -0.82 6.98
N GLU A 131 3.96 -0.46 5.88
CA GLU A 131 5.38 -0.12 5.82
C GLU A 131 5.56 1.38 5.89
N LEU A 132 6.42 1.81 6.81
CA LEU A 132 6.84 3.19 6.99
C LEU A 132 8.31 3.29 6.64
N ASP A 133 8.63 4.12 5.66
CA ASP A 133 9.98 4.37 5.17
C ASP A 133 10.40 5.79 5.52
N GLU A 134 11.47 5.91 6.30
CA GLU A 134 12.09 7.22 6.54
C GLU A 134 12.90 7.63 5.33
N PHE A 135 12.37 8.59 4.57
CA PHE A 135 13.01 9.07 3.36
C PHE A 135 12.72 10.56 3.13
N VAL A 136 13.74 11.33 2.85
CA VAL A 136 13.67 12.76 2.55
C VAL A 136 14.56 13.09 1.33
N PRO A 137 14.20 14.09 0.53
CA PRO A 137 13.08 15.01 0.67
C PRO A 137 11.73 14.38 0.29
N ARG A 138 10.63 15.07 0.64
CA ARG A 138 9.27 14.60 0.42
C ARG A 138 8.92 14.34 -1.05
N GLU A 139 9.56 15.09 -1.98
CA GLU A 139 9.33 15.02 -3.42
C GLU A 139 10.09 13.87 -4.10
N ALA A 140 11.03 13.23 -3.39
CA ALA A 140 11.82 12.12 -3.92
C ALA A 140 11.34 10.80 -3.33
N TRP A 141 11.60 9.73 -4.06
CA TRP A 141 11.35 8.38 -3.58
C TRP A 141 12.49 7.45 -4.00
N PHE A 142 12.86 6.51 -3.13
CA PHE A 142 14.04 5.66 -3.34
C PHE A 142 13.93 4.75 -4.57
N TRP A 143 12.71 4.41 -5.02
CA TRP A 143 12.52 3.64 -6.24
C TRP A 143 13.12 4.32 -7.47
N ASP A 144 13.15 5.66 -7.50
CA ASP A 144 13.65 6.43 -8.64
C ASP A 144 15.15 6.16 -8.92
N GLU A 145 15.87 5.66 -7.93
CA GLU A 145 17.31 5.35 -8.00
C GLU A 145 17.58 3.90 -8.44
N LEU A 146 16.55 3.04 -8.49
CA LEU A 146 16.73 1.63 -8.83
C LEU A 146 17.00 1.40 -10.32
N PRO A 147 17.77 0.35 -10.66
CA PRO A 147 17.95 -0.04 -12.04
C PRO A 147 16.60 -0.33 -12.72
N GLY A 148 16.40 0.31 -13.87
CA GLY A 148 15.14 0.16 -14.64
C GLY A 148 14.05 1.16 -14.29
N ALA A 149 14.07 1.81 -13.13
CA ALA A 149 13.03 2.76 -12.71
C ALA A 149 12.84 3.91 -13.71
N ARG A 150 13.92 4.48 -14.21
CA ARG A 150 13.86 5.55 -15.23
C ARG A 150 13.15 5.10 -16.51
N ALA A 151 13.43 3.89 -16.98
CA ALA A 151 12.79 3.34 -18.17
C ALA A 151 11.31 3.03 -17.89
N ALA A 152 11.00 2.50 -16.71
CA ALA A 152 9.63 2.27 -16.27
C ALA A 152 8.82 3.58 -16.21
N HIS A 153 9.39 4.65 -15.66
CA HIS A 153 8.75 5.98 -15.65
C HIS A 153 8.52 6.54 -17.05
N ALA A 154 9.49 6.38 -17.96
CA ALA A 154 9.35 6.85 -19.35
C ALA A 154 8.25 6.08 -20.11
N ALA A 155 7.98 4.83 -19.70
CA ALA A 155 6.98 3.94 -20.30
C ALA A 155 5.74 3.73 -19.40
N ARG A 156 5.53 4.57 -18.36
CA ARG A 156 4.41 4.40 -17.45
C ARG A 156 3.07 4.43 -18.17
N THR A 157 2.07 3.87 -17.53
CA THR A 157 0.71 3.82 -18.06
C THR A 157 0.19 5.21 -18.47
N THR A 158 -0.61 5.22 -19.53
CA THR A 158 -1.35 6.41 -19.95
C THR A 158 -2.84 6.33 -19.59
N LYS A 159 -3.30 5.21 -19.01
CA LYS A 159 -4.70 5.06 -18.54
C LYS A 159 -4.97 5.74 -17.21
N ALA A 160 -3.95 5.77 -16.36
CA ALA A 160 -4.01 6.38 -15.04
C ALA A 160 -2.77 7.23 -14.79
N ASP A 161 -2.85 8.23 -13.92
CA ASP A 161 -1.74 9.11 -13.59
C ASP A 161 -1.52 9.28 -12.08
N ASP A 162 -2.33 8.64 -11.23
CA ASP A 162 -2.11 8.56 -9.79
C ASP A 162 -2.93 7.43 -9.15
N ILE A 163 -2.47 6.96 -7.99
CA ILE A 163 -3.28 6.22 -7.02
C ILE A 163 -3.83 7.25 -6.04
N THR A 164 -5.15 7.44 -6.01
CA THR A 164 -5.77 8.54 -5.25
C THR A 164 -6.33 8.12 -3.92
N ALA A 165 -6.78 6.86 -3.79
CA ALA A 165 -7.26 6.33 -2.52
C ALA A 165 -7.13 4.81 -2.43
N VAL A 166 -7.10 4.32 -1.19
CA VAL A 166 -7.11 2.89 -0.86
C VAL A 166 -8.16 2.64 0.21
N ASP A 167 -9.00 1.61 0.01
CA ASP A 167 -9.94 1.12 1.00
C ASP A 167 -9.30 -0.03 1.78
N VAL A 168 -9.15 0.17 3.08
CA VAL A 168 -8.72 -0.86 4.04
C VAL A 168 -9.95 -1.31 4.83
N ALA A 169 -10.38 -2.54 4.58
CA ALA A 169 -11.51 -3.13 5.29
C ALA A 169 -11.09 -3.62 6.67
N VAL A 170 -11.85 -3.24 7.68
CA VAL A 170 -11.64 -3.56 9.09
C VAL A 170 -12.83 -4.38 9.60
N ASP A 171 -12.55 -5.42 10.37
CA ASP A 171 -13.63 -6.20 11.00
C ASP A 171 -14.40 -5.30 11.98
N ALA A 172 -15.64 -5.05 11.66
CA ALA A 172 -16.57 -4.23 12.44
C ALA A 172 -17.81 -5.03 12.90
N ALA A 173 -17.77 -6.35 12.79
CA ALA A 173 -18.93 -7.21 13.13
C ALA A 173 -19.36 -7.04 14.59
N SER A 174 -18.43 -6.82 15.49
CA SER A 174 -18.67 -6.60 16.93
C SER A 174 -18.57 -5.14 17.38
N ASP A 175 -17.99 -4.26 16.55
CA ASP A 175 -17.79 -2.85 16.88
C ASP A 175 -17.83 -1.97 15.63
N GLN A 176 -18.91 -1.25 15.46
CA GLN A 176 -19.07 -0.31 14.33
C GLN A 176 -18.07 0.86 14.36
N ALA A 177 -17.43 1.15 15.50
CA ALA A 177 -16.41 2.17 15.62
C ALA A 177 -15.02 1.67 15.20
N ALA A 178 -14.83 0.37 14.93
CA ALA A 178 -13.54 -0.22 14.59
C ALA A 178 -12.80 0.47 13.44
N PRO A 179 -13.44 0.88 12.32
CA PRO A 179 -12.76 1.63 11.26
C PRO A 179 -12.20 2.98 11.75
N ALA A 180 -12.93 3.71 12.57
CA ALA A 180 -12.47 4.99 13.13
C ALA A 180 -11.35 4.79 14.15
N ALA A 181 -11.43 3.75 14.98
CA ALA A 181 -10.38 3.38 15.92
C ALA A 181 -9.09 3.00 15.18
N MET A 182 -9.19 2.23 14.09
CA MET A 182 -8.04 1.86 13.26
C MET A 182 -7.37 3.09 12.63
N ALA A 183 -8.15 4.01 12.07
CA ALA A 183 -7.64 5.26 11.51
C ALA A 183 -6.92 6.09 12.60
N GLY A 184 -7.49 6.17 13.80
CA GLY A 184 -6.87 6.83 14.96
C GLY A 184 -5.55 6.19 15.37
N THR A 185 -5.49 4.86 15.40
CA THR A 185 -4.27 4.10 15.70
C THR A 185 -3.17 4.40 14.69
N TRP A 186 -3.48 4.37 13.39
CA TRP A 186 -2.49 4.71 12.36
C TRP A 186 -1.98 6.14 12.52
N ALA A 187 -2.88 7.11 12.68
CA ALA A 187 -2.50 8.51 12.86
C ALA A 187 -1.58 8.71 14.07
N ALA A 188 -1.91 8.06 15.20
CA ALA A 188 -1.12 8.15 16.42
C ALA A 188 0.26 7.53 16.25
N ILE A 189 0.38 6.34 15.65
CA ILE A 189 1.66 5.65 15.48
C ILE A 189 2.55 6.41 14.50
N ILE A 190 2.02 6.86 13.37
CA ILE A 190 2.77 7.66 12.39
C ILE A 190 3.12 9.03 12.97
N GLY A 191 2.34 9.54 13.90
CA GLY A 191 2.54 10.87 14.49
C GLY A 191 1.96 11.98 13.63
N ILE A 192 0.95 11.68 12.81
CA ILE A 192 0.27 12.69 11.98
C ILE A 192 -0.62 13.54 12.87
N ASN A 193 -0.29 14.84 12.96
CA ASN A 193 -1.06 15.81 13.75
C ASN A 193 -2.22 16.42 12.95
N PRO A 194 -3.28 16.96 13.61
CA PRO A 194 -4.29 17.75 12.91
C PRO A 194 -3.64 18.88 12.08
N PRO A 195 -4.12 19.15 10.85
CA PRO A 195 -5.45 18.87 10.32
C PRO A 195 -5.67 17.48 9.73
N SER A 196 -4.68 16.59 9.80
CA SER A 196 -4.75 15.23 9.27
C SER A 196 -5.44 14.24 10.21
N ALA A 197 -6.13 14.70 11.26
CA ALA A 197 -6.92 13.82 12.12
C ALA A 197 -7.94 13.03 11.27
N PRO A 198 -8.22 11.75 11.61
CA PRO A 198 -9.18 10.96 10.88
C PRO A 198 -10.53 11.65 10.76
N ALA A 199 -11.04 11.80 9.53
CA ALA A 199 -12.38 12.28 9.33
C ALA A 199 -13.34 11.09 9.43
N ILE A 200 -14.25 11.11 10.39
CA ILE A 200 -15.29 10.09 10.55
C ILE A 200 -16.36 10.32 9.49
N THR A 201 -16.73 9.27 8.78
CA THR A 201 -17.81 9.27 7.80
C THR A 201 -18.90 8.27 8.21
N PRO A 202 -20.12 8.36 7.66
CA PRO A 202 -21.17 7.38 7.96
C PRO A 202 -20.77 5.93 7.65
N ASN A 203 -19.82 5.73 6.74
CA ASN A 203 -19.37 4.41 6.27
C ASN A 203 -17.94 4.06 6.73
N GLY A 204 -17.40 4.74 7.74
CA GLY A 204 -16.06 4.47 8.26
C GLY A 204 -15.27 5.73 8.62
N ALA A 205 -13.97 5.72 8.32
CA ALA A 205 -13.08 6.85 8.58
C ALA A 205 -12.08 7.04 7.44
N THR A 206 -11.55 8.26 7.31
CA THR A 206 -10.52 8.58 6.32
C THR A 206 -9.30 9.21 6.98
N LEU A 207 -8.13 8.95 6.42
CA LEU A 207 -6.85 9.51 6.83
C LEU A 207 -6.11 10.01 5.59
N ALA A 208 -5.67 11.25 5.61
CA ALA A 208 -4.93 11.84 4.50
C ALA A 208 -3.45 11.42 4.55
N PHE A 209 -2.94 10.92 3.43
CA PHE A 209 -1.53 10.61 3.18
C PHE A 209 -1.06 11.48 2.02
N GLY A 210 -0.61 12.68 2.35
CA GLY A 210 -0.35 13.71 1.36
C GLY A 210 -1.64 14.11 0.63
N ARG A 211 -1.64 14.00 -0.70
CA ARG A 211 -2.82 14.23 -1.54
C ARG A 211 -3.71 12.99 -1.70
N ARG A 212 -3.33 11.86 -1.11
CA ARG A 212 -4.03 10.57 -1.21
C ARG A 212 -4.80 10.27 0.06
N THR A 213 -5.74 9.36 -0.04
CA THR A 213 -6.64 9.05 1.08
C THR A 213 -6.63 7.55 1.38
N ILE A 214 -6.39 7.20 2.63
CA ILE A 214 -6.71 5.87 3.13
C ILE A 214 -8.12 5.92 3.74
N ARG A 215 -9.01 5.06 3.26
CA ARG A 215 -10.38 4.92 3.78
C ARG A 215 -10.47 3.62 4.55
N PHE A 216 -10.80 3.71 5.81
CA PHE A 216 -11.10 2.57 6.67
C PHE A 216 -12.59 2.29 6.58
N VAL A 217 -12.94 1.12 6.07
CA VAL A 217 -14.33 0.73 5.82
C VAL A 217 -14.68 -0.54 6.59
N PRO A 218 -15.95 -0.75 6.97
CA PRO A 218 -16.37 -2.05 7.53
C PRO A 218 -16.10 -3.18 6.55
N ALA A 219 -15.59 -4.29 7.05
CA ALA A 219 -15.41 -5.50 6.26
C ALA A 219 -16.77 -6.08 5.83
N HIS A 220 -16.88 -6.45 4.56
CA HIS A 220 -17.98 -7.23 4.03
C HIS A 220 -17.54 -8.69 3.84
N ASP A 221 -18.41 -9.63 4.16
CA ASP A 221 -18.17 -11.09 4.01
C ASP A 221 -16.91 -11.57 4.75
N GLY A 222 -16.53 -10.91 5.84
CA GLY A 222 -15.36 -11.25 6.65
C GLY A 222 -13.99 -10.95 5.98
N ARG A 223 -13.97 -10.29 4.85
CA ARG A 223 -12.73 -9.92 4.15
C ARG A 223 -12.16 -8.64 4.74
N THR A 224 -10.97 -8.72 5.30
CA THR A 224 -10.20 -7.59 5.82
C THR A 224 -8.98 -7.29 4.95
N GLY A 225 -8.35 -6.13 5.14
CA GLY A 225 -7.18 -5.69 4.38
C GLY A 225 -7.53 -4.78 3.22
N ILE A 226 -6.67 -4.69 2.21
CA ILE A 226 -6.89 -3.85 1.04
C ILE A 226 -7.99 -4.47 0.17
N VAL A 227 -9.14 -3.80 0.04
CA VAL A 227 -10.29 -4.29 -0.73
C VAL A 227 -10.57 -3.49 -1.98
N ALA A 228 -10.12 -2.23 -2.04
CA ALA A 228 -10.20 -1.44 -3.26
C ALA A 228 -9.09 -0.41 -3.34
N VAL A 229 -8.74 -0.04 -4.58
CA VAL A 229 -7.79 1.02 -4.91
C VAL A 229 -8.41 1.90 -5.99
N ASP A 230 -8.44 3.21 -5.75
CA ASP A 230 -8.85 4.20 -6.73
C ASP A 230 -7.63 4.70 -7.49
N VAL A 231 -7.70 4.65 -8.80
CA VAL A 231 -6.72 5.24 -9.71
C VAL A 231 -7.36 6.38 -10.48
N HIS A 232 -6.68 7.52 -10.56
CA HIS A 232 -7.18 8.65 -11.33
C HIS A 232 -7.03 8.36 -12.82
N ALA A 233 -8.16 8.38 -13.54
CA ALA A 233 -8.20 8.12 -14.97
C ALA A 233 -7.75 9.35 -15.75
N THR A 234 -6.80 9.20 -16.67
CA THR A 234 -6.35 10.29 -17.55
C THR A 234 -7.40 10.66 -18.57
N ASP A 235 -8.23 9.69 -19.00
CA ASP A 235 -9.40 9.91 -19.88
C ASP A 235 -10.57 9.07 -19.37
N ARG A 236 -11.51 9.74 -18.72
CA ARG A 236 -12.71 9.11 -18.16
C ARG A 236 -13.62 8.47 -19.20
N HIS A 237 -13.60 8.94 -20.45
CA HIS A 237 -14.41 8.37 -21.50
C HIS A 237 -13.91 7.02 -22.00
N HIS A 238 -12.59 6.81 -21.96
CA HIS A 238 -11.97 5.56 -22.39
C HIS A 238 -11.90 4.48 -21.30
N VAL A 239 -12.01 4.87 -20.03
CA VAL A 239 -11.88 3.92 -18.89
C VAL A 239 -13.18 3.68 -18.13
N ALA A 240 -14.28 4.36 -18.50
CA ALA A 240 -15.59 4.12 -17.92
C ALA A 240 -15.99 2.64 -18.12
N GLY A 241 -16.13 1.89 -17.01
CA GLY A 241 -16.46 0.47 -17.02
C GLY A 241 -15.27 -0.50 -17.10
N THR A 242 -14.02 -0.03 -17.11
CA THR A 242 -12.84 -0.91 -17.13
C THR A 242 -12.35 -1.30 -15.72
N SER A 243 -13.04 -0.88 -14.66
CA SER A 243 -12.74 -1.34 -13.29
C SER A 243 -12.80 -2.86 -13.20
N GLY A 244 -11.88 -3.45 -12.46
CA GLY A 244 -11.80 -4.91 -12.34
C GLY A 244 -10.96 -5.36 -11.14
N PRO A 245 -11.01 -6.64 -10.80
CA PRO A 245 -10.24 -7.18 -9.68
C PRO A 245 -8.78 -7.40 -10.07
N LEU A 246 -7.87 -6.99 -9.18
CA LEU A 246 -6.48 -7.40 -9.15
C LEU A 246 -6.21 -8.03 -7.79
N CYS A 247 -5.77 -9.29 -7.75
CA CYS A 247 -5.47 -10.00 -6.51
C CYS A 247 -6.61 -9.89 -5.47
N ASN A 248 -7.85 -10.15 -5.87
CA ASN A 248 -9.05 -10.00 -5.04
C ASN A 248 -9.32 -8.59 -4.51
N THR A 249 -8.66 -7.58 -5.03
CA THR A 249 -8.85 -6.17 -4.69
C THR A 249 -9.48 -5.44 -5.88
N GLN A 250 -10.50 -4.65 -5.65
CA GLN A 250 -11.17 -3.90 -6.73
C GLN A 250 -10.32 -2.69 -7.12
N ILE A 251 -9.89 -2.62 -8.37
CA ILE A 251 -9.30 -1.42 -8.95
C ILE A 251 -10.42 -0.60 -9.59
N ARG A 252 -10.53 0.66 -9.20
CA ARG A 252 -11.58 1.58 -9.69
C ARG A 252 -10.94 2.76 -10.37
N PHE A 253 -11.37 3.04 -11.59
CA PHE A 253 -11.00 4.29 -12.28
C PHE A 253 -11.96 5.41 -11.87
N VAL A 254 -11.40 6.52 -11.35
CA VAL A 254 -12.14 7.69 -10.85
C VAL A 254 -11.78 8.97 -11.58
#